data_de9056014f2339b62770351dbc73c58c
#
_entry.id   de9056014f2339b62770351dbc73c58c
#
_cell.length_a   1.000
_cell.length_b   1.000
_cell.length_c   1.000
_cell.angle_alpha   90.00
_cell.angle_beta   90.00
_cell.angle_gamma   90.00
#
_symmetry.space_group_name_H-M   'P 1'
#
loop_
_entity.id
_entity.type
_entity.pdbx_description
1 polymer ?
#
loop_
_entity_poly.entity_id
_entity_poly.type
_entity_poly.pdbx_seq_one_letter_code
_entity_poly.pdbx_strand_id
1 'polypeptide(L)'
;MELKVIAYARNGHTDKFGIPRQSREESPILTRIVFEPEYNVPEALRGIEGYSHLWLLWGFSDVRRKDVRCTKDVRREESMKDDERCAMDWSPTVRPPRLGGNKRMGVFATRSPFRPNPIGLSSVRNLTPTLSSREGVYIGESGRMELIVSGADVLDGTPIYDIKPYLSFSDSHPDAKNGFAEETKDYQLEVKWQVEGTTSIAEDKRYGLGLPRDTKDAITYILAQDPRPAYQDDPEREYKMDYDGYTVTFSVNKQVVVVKKIEKQK
;
A
#
# COMPACT_ATOMS: atom_id res chain seq x y z
N MET A 1 23.66 12.11 -1.94
CA MET A 1 23.40 10.92 -2.77
C MET A 1 22.00 11.09 -3.32
N GLU A 2 21.84 11.04 -4.62
CA GLU A 2 20.54 11.11 -5.29
C GLU A 2 20.01 9.68 -5.47
N LEU A 3 18.73 9.46 -5.13
CA LEU A 3 18.09 8.16 -5.34
C LEU A 3 17.61 8.07 -6.79
N LYS A 4 17.98 7.00 -7.47
CA LYS A 4 17.48 6.70 -8.83
C LYS A 4 16.25 5.81 -8.74
N VAL A 5 15.28 6.06 -9.60
CA VAL A 5 14.13 5.17 -9.78
C VAL A 5 14.56 4.01 -10.66
N ILE A 6 14.49 2.78 -10.14
CA ILE A 6 14.87 1.57 -10.88
C ILE A 6 13.70 0.86 -11.53
N ALA A 7 12.49 1.05 -10.96
CA ALA A 7 11.27 0.41 -11.41
C ALA A 7 10.05 1.19 -10.94
N TYR A 8 8.87 0.84 -11.46
CA TYR A 8 7.58 1.33 -10.98
C TYR A 8 6.67 0.18 -10.59
N ALA A 9 5.95 0.35 -9.48
CA ALA A 9 4.87 -0.55 -9.10
C ALA A 9 3.66 -0.37 -10.03
N ARG A 10 3.02 -1.48 -10.43
CA ARG A 10 1.80 -1.51 -11.21
C ARG A 10 0.79 -2.46 -10.57
N ASN A 11 -0.34 -1.92 -10.15
CA ASN A 11 -1.40 -2.67 -9.48
C ASN A 11 -2.78 -2.02 -9.67
N GLY A 12 -3.80 -2.51 -8.97
CA GLY A 12 -5.16 -1.98 -9.06
C GLY A 12 -5.45 -0.76 -8.18
N HIS A 13 -4.50 -0.28 -7.37
CA HIS A 13 -4.71 0.89 -6.51
C HIS A 13 -4.49 2.20 -7.29
N THR A 14 -5.54 2.73 -7.89
CA THR A 14 -5.52 3.99 -8.64
C THR A 14 -5.77 5.21 -7.76
N ASP A 15 -6.29 5.01 -6.53
CA ASP A 15 -6.54 6.05 -5.54
C ASP A 15 -5.89 5.68 -4.19
N LYS A 16 -5.55 6.69 -3.40
CA LYS A 16 -5.00 6.52 -2.04
C LYS A 16 -6.00 5.91 -1.06
N PHE A 17 -7.29 6.13 -1.29
CA PHE A 17 -8.35 5.54 -0.49
C PHE A 17 -8.46 4.05 -0.80
N GLY A 18 -8.15 3.22 0.17
CA GLY A 18 -8.14 1.76 0.01
C GLY A 18 -6.76 1.13 -0.07
N ILE A 19 -5.67 1.89 -0.15
CA ILE A 19 -4.34 1.30 -0.03
C ILE A 19 -4.19 0.69 1.37
N PRO A 20 -3.78 -0.59 1.50
CA PRO A 20 -3.47 -1.19 2.79
C PRO A 20 -2.45 -0.35 3.55
N ARG A 21 -2.65 -0.17 4.84
CA ARG A 21 -1.77 0.67 5.68
C ARG A 21 -0.41 0.04 5.99
N GLN A 22 -0.28 -1.25 5.74
CA GLN A 22 0.91 -2.05 5.96
C GLN A 22 0.96 -3.16 4.92
N SER A 23 2.15 -3.52 4.50
CA SER A 23 2.36 -4.75 3.75
C SER A 23 1.98 -5.96 4.61
N ARG A 24 1.29 -6.94 4.03
CA ARG A 24 0.89 -8.17 4.70
C ARG A 24 1.01 -9.34 3.75
N GLU A 25 1.51 -10.46 4.25
CA GLU A 25 1.73 -11.67 3.47
C GLU A 25 0.43 -12.26 2.90
N GLU A 26 -0.64 -12.22 3.68
CA GLU A 26 -1.96 -12.75 3.32
C GLU A 26 -2.72 -11.91 2.29
N SER A 27 -2.15 -10.81 1.83
CA SER A 27 -2.79 -9.94 0.84
C SER A 27 -2.95 -10.63 -0.51
N PRO A 28 -4.16 -10.74 -1.08
CA PRO A 28 -4.38 -11.29 -2.41
C PRO A 28 -3.99 -10.32 -3.53
N ILE A 29 -3.58 -9.10 -3.18
CA ILE A 29 -3.29 -8.03 -4.13
C ILE A 29 -1.95 -8.27 -4.78
N LEU A 30 -1.97 -8.46 -6.10
CA LEU A 30 -0.76 -8.60 -6.90
C LEU A 30 -0.25 -7.23 -7.35
N THR A 31 1.07 -7.08 -7.29
CA THR A 31 1.78 -5.90 -7.80
C THR A 31 2.89 -6.37 -8.74
N ARG A 32 2.91 -5.78 -9.93
CA ARG A 32 4.03 -5.93 -10.87
C ARG A 32 5.04 -4.83 -10.61
N ILE A 33 6.29 -5.19 -10.49
CA ILE A 33 7.41 -4.26 -10.41
C ILE A 33 8.07 -4.23 -11.78
N VAL A 34 7.79 -3.18 -12.57
CA VAL A 34 8.19 -3.02 -13.97
C VAL A 34 9.47 -2.21 -14.02
N PHE A 35 10.56 -2.82 -14.47
CA PHE A 35 11.87 -2.17 -14.49
C PHE A 35 11.97 -1.07 -15.55
N GLU A 36 12.69 -0.01 -15.21
CA GLU A 36 13.09 1.01 -16.17
C GLU A 36 14.10 0.44 -17.18
N PRO A 37 14.14 0.99 -18.43
CA PRO A 37 14.99 0.43 -19.49
C PRO A 37 16.46 0.29 -19.13
N GLU A 38 17.02 1.23 -18.36
CA GLU A 38 18.41 1.21 -17.89
C GLU A 38 18.70 0.00 -16.98
N TYR A 39 17.69 -0.46 -16.20
CA TYR A 39 17.80 -1.54 -15.21
C TYR A 39 17.13 -2.83 -15.66
N ASN A 40 16.65 -2.87 -16.90
CA ASN A 40 15.99 -4.03 -17.51
C ASN A 40 17.04 -5.06 -17.98
N VAL A 41 17.86 -5.54 -17.05
CA VAL A 41 19.02 -6.41 -17.29
C VAL A 41 18.83 -7.73 -16.54
N PRO A 42 18.68 -8.89 -17.24
CA PRO A 42 18.40 -10.18 -16.62
C PRO A 42 19.41 -10.59 -15.53
N GLU A 43 20.67 -10.22 -15.72
CA GLU A 43 21.74 -10.53 -14.77
C GLU A 43 21.52 -9.89 -13.40
N ALA A 44 20.82 -8.76 -13.33
CA ALA A 44 20.50 -8.08 -12.07
C ALA A 44 19.47 -8.86 -11.21
N LEU A 45 18.71 -9.75 -11.82
CA LEU A 45 17.71 -10.58 -11.14
C LEU A 45 18.15 -12.02 -10.92
N ARG A 46 19.35 -12.39 -11.38
CA ARG A 46 19.87 -13.75 -11.24
C ARG A 46 19.93 -14.16 -9.77
N GLY A 47 19.29 -15.27 -9.41
CA GLY A 47 19.25 -15.80 -8.06
C GLY A 47 18.08 -15.27 -7.21
N ILE A 48 17.29 -14.32 -7.70
CA ILE A 48 16.14 -13.77 -6.95
C ILE A 48 15.05 -14.82 -6.73
N GLU A 49 15.01 -15.84 -7.57
CA GLU A 49 14.10 -16.98 -7.48
C GLU A 49 14.32 -17.84 -6.22
N GLY A 50 15.49 -17.72 -5.61
CA GLY A 50 15.81 -18.40 -4.35
C GLY A 50 15.16 -17.76 -3.11
N TYR A 51 14.57 -16.59 -3.25
CA TYR A 51 14.01 -15.83 -2.12
C TYR A 51 12.49 -15.78 -2.17
N SER A 52 11.85 -16.23 -1.10
CA SER A 52 10.39 -16.19 -0.96
C SER A 52 9.84 -14.77 -0.69
N HIS A 53 10.66 -13.91 -0.08
CA HIS A 53 10.29 -12.54 0.27
C HIS A 53 11.39 -11.55 -0.12
N LEU A 54 10.94 -10.33 -0.42
CA LEU A 54 11.80 -9.23 -0.82
C LEU A 54 11.44 -7.98 -0.03
N TRP A 55 12.44 -7.14 0.23
CA TRP A 55 12.26 -5.76 0.64
C TRP A 55 12.14 -4.87 -0.60
N LEU A 56 11.10 -4.04 -0.62
CA LEU A 56 10.97 -2.93 -1.57
C LEU A 56 11.23 -1.62 -0.84
N LEU A 57 12.20 -0.83 -1.33
CA LEU A 57 12.40 0.55 -0.95
C LEU A 57 11.76 1.43 -2.01
N TRP A 58 10.82 2.29 -1.60
CA TRP A 58 10.02 3.05 -2.54
C TRP A 58 9.75 4.48 -2.06
N GLY A 59 9.33 5.35 -2.96
CA GLY A 59 9.04 6.75 -2.67
C GLY A 59 7.54 7.03 -2.56
N PHE A 60 7.14 7.80 -1.57
CA PHE A 60 5.79 8.35 -1.53
C PHE A 60 5.66 9.42 -2.63
N SER A 61 5.06 9.05 -3.77
CA SER A 61 5.02 9.86 -4.99
C SER A 61 4.13 11.09 -4.91
N ASP A 62 3.31 11.21 -3.86
CA ASP A 62 2.29 12.26 -3.78
C ASP A 62 2.18 12.89 -2.39
N VAL A 63 3.33 13.12 -1.75
CA VAL A 63 3.39 13.94 -0.53
C VAL A 63 3.49 15.39 -0.97
N ARG A 64 2.34 16.06 -1.13
CA ARG A 64 2.33 17.48 -1.47
C ARG A 64 2.62 18.32 -0.22
N ARG A 65 3.42 19.39 -0.36
CA ARG A 65 3.65 20.39 0.70
C ARG A 65 2.34 20.90 1.33
N LYS A 66 1.24 20.93 0.56
CA LYS A 66 -0.10 21.35 1.02
C LYS A 66 -0.74 20.36 2.01
N ASP A 67 -0.28 19.10 2.03
CA ASP A 67 -0.80 18.07 2.94
C ASP A 67 -0.11 18.11 4.31
N VAL A 68 1.01 18.80 4.42
CA VAL A 68 1.66 19.13 5.69
C VAL A 68 0.85 20.26 6.32
N ARG A 69 -0.18 19.93 7.09
CA ARG A 69 -1.00 20.91 7.79
C ARG A 69 -0.13 21.63 8.81
N CYS A 70 0.04 22.93 8.61
CA CYS A 70 0.55 23.85 9.63
C CYS A 70 -0.44 23.86 10.81
N THR A 71 -0.21 23.04 11.82
CA THR A 71 -1.11 22.93 12.97
C THR A 71 -0.70 23.95 14.02
N LYS A 72 -1.54 24.95 14.25
CA LYS A 72 -1.41 25.97 15.31
C LYS A 72 -1.36 25.41 16.74
N ASP A 73 -1.46 24.08 16.91
CA ASP A 73 -1.63 23.42 18.21
C ASP A 73 -0.35 22.94 18.90
N VAL A 74 0.83 23.31 18.41
CA VAL A 74 2.07 23.02 19.15
C VAL A 74 2.30 24.13 20.16
N ARG A 75 1.51 24.13 21.25
CA ARG A 75 1.86 24.86 22.47
C ARG A 75 3.07 24.15 23.08
N ARG A 76 4.21 24.80 22.97
CA ARG A 76 5.49 24.63 23.66
C ARG A 76 6.66 24.38 22.70
N GLU A 77 7.09 25.47 22.16
CA GLU A 77 8.48 25.91 22.14
C GLU A 77 8.45 27.35 21.61
N GLU A 78 8.64 28.28 22.50
CA GLU A 78 8.53 29.74 22.27
C GLU A 78 9.63 30.31 21.35
N SER A 79 10.40 29.49 20.67
CA SER A 79 11.57 29.90 19.90
C SER A 79 11.44 29.90 18.38
N MET A 80 10.41 29.26 17.78
CA MET A 80 10.21 29.29 16.33
C MET A 80 8.99 30.13 15.93
N LYS A 81 9.17 31.08 15.01
CA LYS A 81 8.08 31.87 14.43
C LYS A 81 7.16 30.96 13.60
N ASP A 82 5.85 31.24 13.60
CA ASP A 82 4.83 30.45 12.90
C ASP A 82 5.14 30.30 11.41
N ASP A 83 5.77 31.29 10.78
CA ASP A 83 6.19 31.25 9.37
C ASP A 83 7.32 30.24 9.09
N GLU A 84 8.22 30.00 10.04
CA GLU A 84 9.30 29.02 9.89
C GLU A 84 8.79 27.58 9.99
N ARG A 85 7.73 27.33 10.77
CA ARG A 85 7.08 26.00 10.89
C ARG A 85 6.30 25.62 9.64
N CYS A 86 5.74 26.60 8.95
CA CYS A 86 5.05 26.38 7.68
C CYS A 86 5.99 26.14 6.50
N ALA A 87 7.28 26.47 6.66
CA ALA A 87 8.31 26.23 5.66
C ALA A 87 8.90 24.80 5.67
N MET A 88 8.57 23.97 6.68
CA MET A 88 9.07 22.60 6.74
C MET A 88 8.36 21.70 5.74
N ASP A 89 9.14 20.95 4.97
CA ASP A 89 8.63 19.94 4.04
C ASP A 89 8.15 18.65 4.75
N TRP A 90 8.19 18.61 6.08
CA TRP A 90 7.84 17.46 6.91
C TRP A 90 7.14 17.89 8.20
N SER A 91 6.53 16.95 8.92
CA SER A 91 5.88 17.23 10.21
C SER A 91 6.54 16.44 11.34
N PRO A 92 7.01 17.08 12.43
CA PRO A 92 7.64 16.38 13.55
C PRO A 92 6.67 15.45 14.29
N THR A 93 5.36 15.72 14.22
CA THR A 93 4.33 14.88 14.82
C THR A 93 3.17 14.67 13.86
N VAL A 94 2.60 13.46 13.91
CA VAL A 94 1.43 13.06 13.11
C VAL A 94 0.34 12.49 13.99
N ARG A 95 -0.87 12.37 13.45
CA ARG A 95 -2.02 11.73 14.11
C ARG A 95 -2.30 10.39 13.42
N PRO A 96 -1.81 9.26 13.97
CA PRO A 96 -2.08 7.96 13.39
C PRO A 96 -3.59 7.68 13.36
N PRO A 97 -4.16 7.33 12.21
CA PRO A 97 -5.62 7.12 12.09
C PRO A 97 -6.14 6.06 13.06
N ARG A 98 -5.38 4.98 13.28
CA ARG A 98 -5.78 3.88 14.18
C ARG A 98 -5.80 4.23 15.67
N LEU A 99 -5.23 5.38 16.07
CA LEU A 99 -5.34 5.93 17.43
C LEU A 99 -6.52 6.92 17.56
N GLY A 100 -7.55 6.79 16.73
CA GLY A 100 -8.71 7.66 16.76
C GLY A 100 -8.46 9.09 16.28
N GLY A 101 -7.27 9.38 15.72
CA GLY A 101 -6.88 10.70 15.21
C GLY A 101 -6.68 11.78 16.28
N ASN A 102 -6.86 11.46 17.57
CA ASN A 102 -6.76 12.43 18.67
C ASN A 102 -5.37 12.45 19.34
N LYS A 103 -4.65 11.34 19.30
CA LYS A 103 -3.33 11.22 19.89
C LYS A 103 -2.24 11.58 18.88
N ARG A 104 -1.34 12.50 19.24
CA ARG A 104 -0.17 12.82 18.43
C ARG A 104 0.99 11.92 18.77
N MET A 105 1.71 11.49 17.73
CA MET A 105 2.92 10.69 17.85
C MET A 105 4.04 11.35 17.09
N GLY A 106 5.28 11.20 17.56
CA GLY A 106 6.45 11.60 16.79
C GLY A 106 6.48 10.88 15.44
N VAL A 107 6.83 11.58 14.36
CA VAL A 107 6.81 11.02 13.00
C VAL A 107 7.69 9.77 12.88
N PHE A 108 8.83 9.75 13.59
CA PHE A 108 9.75 8.60 13.60
C PHE A 108 9.26 7.39 14.40
N ALA A 109 8.22 7.58 15.24
CA ALA A 109 7.51 6.48 15.89
C ALA A 109 6.35 5.94 15.04
N THR A 110 6.24 6.36 13.79
CA THR A 110 5.18 5.97 12.84
C THR A 110 5.76 5.63 11.48
N ARG A 111 4.93 5.10 10.58
CA ARG A 111 5.25 4.90 9.15
C ARG A 111 4.57 5.95 8.26
N SER A 112 4.30 7.14 8.80
CA SER A 112 3.68 8.25 8.06
C SER A 112 4.60 8.75 6.94
N PRO A 113 4.03 9.17 5.79
CA PRO A 113 4.79 9.77 4.70
C PRO A 113 5.33 11.18 5.00
N PHE A 114 4.79 11.87 6.02
CA PHE A 114 5.16 13.26 6.36
C PHE A 114 6.49 13.36 7.12
N ARG A 115 7.51 12.69 6.59
CA ARG A 115 8.87 12.61 7.16
C ARG A 115 9.88 13.32 6.26
N PRO A 116 11.07 13.68 6.77
CA PRO A 116 12.08 14.41 5.98
C PRO A 116 12.44 13.72 4.67
N ASN A 117 12.57 12.39 4.71
CA ASN A 117 12.75 11.56 3.53
C ASN A 117 11.51 10.66 3.40
N PRO A 118 10.59 10.94 2.48
CA PRO A 118 9.35 10.19 2.32
C PRO A 118 9.61 8.86 1.61
N ILE A 119 10.39 7.99 2.26
CA ILE A 119 10.74 6.64 1.78
C ILE A 119 9.88 5.64 2.54
N GLY A 120 9.27 4.73 1.78
CA GLY A 120 8.56 3.56 2.27
C GLY A 120 9.43 2.31 2.22
N LEU A 121 9.09 1.34 3.05
CA LEU A 121 9.72 0.02 3.11
C LEU A 121 8.62 -1.02 3.29
N SER A 122 8.55 -1.97 2.36
CA SER A 122 7.56 -3.04 2.36
C SER A 122 8.24 -4.39 2.21
N SER A 123 7.91 -5.34 3.10
CA SER A 123 8.23 -6.74 2.88
C SER A 123 7.12 -7.36 2.02
N VAL A 124 7.48 -7.94 0.90
CA VAL A 124 6.54 -8.51 -0.08
C VAL A 124 6.89 -9.96 -0.37
N ARG A 125 5.87 -10.76 -0.66
CA ARG A 125 6.07 -12.15 -1.11
C ARG A 125 6.46 -12.15 -2.58
N ASN A 126 7.54 -12.83 -2.92
CA ASN A 126 7.99 -13.02 -4.30
C ASN A 126 7.23 -14.17 -4.97
N LEU A 127 6.42 -13.87 -5.96
CA LEU A 127 5.65 -14.84 -6.73
C LEU A 127 6.27 -15.15 -8.09
N THR A 128 7.29 -14.43 -8.49
CA THR A 128 7.94 -14.56 -9.80
C THR A 128 8.44 -15.98 -10.09
N PRO A 129 9.06 -16.70 -9.14
CA PRO A 129 9.52 -18.08 -9.37
C PRO A 129 8.41 -19.05 -9.74
N THR A 130 7.21 -18.83 -9.17
CA THR A 130 6.03 -19.70 -9.44
C THR A 130 5.47 -19.48 -10.84
N LEU A 131 5.76 -18.35 -11.45
CA LEU A 131 5.12 -17.85 -12.66
C LEU A 131 6.05 -17.88 -13.89
N SER A 132 7.37 -18.01 -13.68
CA SER A 132 8.34 -18.06 -14.76
C SER A 132 8.75 -19.50 -15.08
N SER A 133 8.71 -19.84 -16.36
CA SER A 133 9.18 -21.14 -16.85
C SER A 133 10.70 -21.23 -17.04
N ARG A 134 11.42 -20.09 -16.91
CA ARG A 134 12.89 -20.02 -17.11
C ARG A 134 13.49 -18.89 -16.26
N GLU A 135 14.48 -19.25 -15.42
CA GLU A 135 15.47 -18.35 -14.78
C GLU A 135 14.91 -17.22 -13.91
N GLY A 136 13.69 -17.34 -13.33
CA GLY A 136 13.17 -16.36 -12.37
C GLY A 136 12.82 -14.97 -12.97
N VAL A 137 12.83 -14.82 -14.29
CA VAL A 137 12.50 -13.58 -14.97
C VAL A 137 11.19 -13.73 -15.72
N TYR A 138 10.24 -12.86 -15.43
CA TYR A 138 9.02 -12.72 -16.21
C TYR A 138 9.15 -11.49 -17.13
N ILE A 139 8.84 -11.65 -18.41
CA ILE A 139 8.76 -10.56 -19.36
C ILE A 139 7.28 -10.26 -19.59
N GLY A 140 6.84 -9.09 -19.16
CA GLY A 140 5.48 -8.64 -19.31
C GLY A 140 5.12 -8.24 -20.75
N GLU A 141 3.87 -7.85 -20.96
CA GLU A 141 3.36 -7.39 -22.27
C GLU A 141 4.13 -6.19 -22.82
N SER A 142 4.75 -5.41 -21.95
CA SER A 142 5.60 -4.26 -22.32
C SER A 142 6.95 -4.65 -22.92
N GLY A 143 7.30 -5.95 -22.96
CA GLY A 143 8.63 -6.45 -23.32
C GLY A 143 9.69 -6.15 -22.26
N ARG A 144 9.31 -5.67 -21.09
CA ARG A 144 10.21 -5.41 -19.95
C ARG A 144 10.15 -6.55 -18.95
N MET A 145 11.25 -6.71 -18.22
CA MET A 145 11.27 -7.62 -17.06
C MET A 145 10.37 -7.07 -15.97
N GLU A 146 9.69 -7.97 -15.32
CA GLU A 146 8.78 -7.68 -14.22
C GLU A 146 9.00 -8.68 -13.09
N LEU A 147 8.97 -8.20 -11.86
CA LEU A 147 8.77 -9.05 -10.69
C LEU A 147 7.29 -9.03 -10.30
N ILE A 148 6.73 -10.18 -10.03
CA ILE A 148 5.37 -10.31 -9.52
C ILE A 148 5.46 -10.54 -8.02
N VAL A 149 4.85 -9.65 -7.26
CA VAL A 149 4.84 -9.72 -5.80
C VAL A 149 3.42 -9.60 -5.25
N SER A 150 3.19 -10.10 -4.04
CA SER A 150 1.96 -9.83 -3.28
C SER A 150 2.29 -9.13 -1.95
N GLY A 151 1.31 -8.44 -1.40
CA GLY A 151 1.44 -7.77 -0.10
C GLY A 151 2.01 -6.36 -0.16
N ALA A 152 2.29 -5.80 -1.33
CA ALA A 152 2.72 -4.41 -1.44
C ALA A 152 1.60 -3.43 -1.06
N ASP A 153 1.94 -2.43 -0.25
CA ASP A 153 1.05 -1.37 0.24
C ASP A 153 1.31 -0.04 -0.47
N VAL A 154 1.37 -0.09 -1.80
CA VAL A 154 1.76 1.02 -2.66
C VAL A 154 0.68 1.37 -3.69
N LEU A 155 0.63 2.64 -4.09
CA LEU A 155 -0.20 3.14 -5.17
C LEU A 155 0.34 2.67 -6.53
N ASP A 156 -0.52 2.55 -7.54
CA ASP A 156 -0.08 2.37 -8.93
C ASP A 156 0.84 3.53 -9.33
N GLY A 157 1.92 3.22 -10.05
CA GLY A 157 2.92 4.22 -10.45
C GLY A 157 3.91 4.62 -9.35
N THR A 158 3.90 3.99 -8.18
CA THR A 158 4.87 4.27 -7.12
C THR A 158 6.30 3.94 -7.59
N PRO A 159 7.26 4.89 -7.46
CA PRO A 159 8.66 4.66 -7.82
C PRO A 159 9.34 3.73 -6.82
N ILE A 160 10.05 2.74 -7.33
CA ILE A 160 10.89 1.82 -6.58
C ILE A 160 12.36 2.25 -6.72
N TYR A 161 13.05 2.37 -5.60
CA TYR A 161 14.45 2.81 -5.55
C TYR A 161 15.43 1.66 -5.35
N ASP A 162 14.99 0.59 -4.67
CA ASP A 162 15.85 -0.57 -4.40
C ASP A 162 15.02 -1.81 -4.10
N ILE A 163 15.60 -2.98 -4.37
CA ILE A 163 15.04 -4.29 -4.07
C ILE A 163 16.12 -5.11 -3.37
N LYS A 164 15.79 -5.70 -2.23
CA LYS A 164 16.72 -6.56 -1.49
C LYS A 164 16.05 -7.87 -1.10
N PRO A 165 16.80 -8.98 -1.02
CA PRO A 165 16.25 -10.20 -0.45
C PRO A 165 15.93 -10.00 1.03
N TYR A 166 14.82 -10.59 1.48
CA TYR A 166 14.49 -10.73 2.90
C TYR A 166 15.20 -11.97 3.46
N LEU A 167 15.93 -11.79 4.55
CA LEU A 167 16.67 -12.84 5.22
C LEU A 167 16.11 -13.09 6.61
N SER A 168 15.34 -14.15 6.79
CA SER A 168 14.62 -14.40 8.06
C SER A 168 15.53 -14.44 9.29
N PHE A 169 16.75 -14.93 9.15
CA PHE A 169 17.73 -14.98 10.25
C PHE A 169 18.29 -13.61 10.65
N SER A 170 18.17 -12.60 9.77
CA SER A 170 18.63 -11.21 10.00
C SER A 170 17.48 -10.24 10.24
N ASP A 171 16.38 -10.40 9.51
CA ASP A 171 15.32 -9.39 9.40
C ASP A 171 14.13 -9.70 10.31
N SER A 172 13.99 -10.95 10.79
CA SER A 172 12.87 -11.35 11.64
C SER A 172 13.22 -11.21 13.13
N HIS A 173 12.37 -10.48 13.85
CA HIS A 173 12.42 -10.32 15.30
C HIS A 173 11.05 -10.67 15.91
N PRO A 174 10.71 -11.97 16.09
CA PRO A 174 9.38 -12.40 16.55
C PRO A 174 8.96 -11.79 17.89
N ASP A 175 9.93 -11.50 18.77
CA ASP A 175 9.69 -10.93 20.10
C ASP A 175 9.70 -9.40 20.13
N ALA A 176 9.75 -8.74 18.95
CA ALA A 176 9.77 -7.29 18.88
C ALA A 176 8.50 -6.66 19.44
N LYS A 177 8.65 -5.58 20.19
CA LYS A 177 7.51 -4.79 20.67
C LYS A 177 6.99 -3.89 19.56
N ASN A 178 5.70 -3.94 19.29
CA ASN A 178 5.06 -3.22 18.19
C ASN A 178 4.52 -1.83 18.58
N GLY A 179 4.77 -1.37 19.82
CA GLY A 179 4.27 -0.09 20.30
C GLY A 179 2.75 0.00 20.18
N PHE A 180 2.22 1.14 19.72
CA PHE A 180 0.78 1.33 19.55
C PHE A 180 0.15 0.45 18.45
N ALA A 181 0.94 -0.12 17.55
CA ALA A 181 0.44 -0.98 16.50
C ALA A 181 -0.07 -2.32 17.05
N GLU A 182 0.39 -2.73 18.24
CA GLU A 182 -0.05 -3.96 18.89
C GLU A 182 -1.57 -3.97 19.15
N GLU A 183 -2.13 -2.82 19.57
CA GLU A 183 -3.55 -2.67 19.89
C GLU A 183 -4.47 -2.84 18.67
N THR A 184 -3.93 -2.74 17.48
CA THR A 184 -4.72 -2.70 16.22
C THR A 184 -4.28 -3.71 15.18
N LYS A 185 -3.36 -4.60 15.49
CA LYS A 185 -2.79 -5.56 14.52
C LYS A 185 -3.83 -6.50 13.92
N ASP A 186 -4.79 -6.93 14.74
CA ASP A 186 -5.82 -7.91 14.38
C ASP A 186 -7.16 -7.25 14.03
N TYR A 187 -7.20 -5.92 13.95
CA TYR A 187 -8.43 -5.21 13.62
C TYR A 187 -8.84 -5.47 12.17
N GLN A 188 -10.00 -6.09 12.01
CA GLN A 188 -10.63 -6.35 10.72
C GLN A 188 -12.15 -6.17 10.81
N LEU A 189 -12.77 -5.75 9.71
CA LEU A 189 -14.21 -5.66 9.55
C LEU A 189 -14.75 -6.87 8.80
N GLU A 190 -15.95 -7.31 9.15
CA GLU A 190 -16.70 -8.29 8.36
C GLU A 190 -17.22 -7.62 7.08
N VAL A 191 -17.00 -8.22 5.90
CA VAL A 191 -17.46 -7.65 4.62
C VAL A 191 -18.63 -8.45 4.09
N LYS A 192 -19.77 -7.77 3.89
CA LYS A 192 -21.00 -8.34 3.31
C LYS A 192 -21.29 -7.72 1.95
N TRP A 193 -21.52 -8.56 0.95
CA TRP A 193 -21.89 -8.15 -0.38
C TRP A 193 -23.41 -8.19 -0.52
N GLN A 194 -24.04 -7.01 -0.69
CA GLN A 194 -25.50 -6.85 -0.93
C GLN A 194 -25.76 -6.23 -2.30
N VAL A 195 -24.94 -6.59 -3.28
CA VAL A 195 -25.10 -6.06 -4.65
C VAL A 195 -26.24 -6.79 -5.33
N GLU A 196 -27.33 -6.08 -5.63
CA GLU A 196 -28.42 -6.55 -6.47
C GLU A 196 -27.96 -6.56 -7.94
N GLY A 197 -27.97 -7.74 -8.54
CA GLY A 197 -27.59 -7.95 -9.94
C GLY A 197 -26.10 -8.33 -10.07
N THR A 198 -25.91 -9.49 -10.67
CA THR A 198 -24.60 -10.07 -10.98
C THR A 198 -23.89 -9.24 -12.03
N THR A 199 -23.25 -8.14 -11.64
CA THR A 199 -22.11 -7.70 -12.43
C THR A 199 -21.04 -8.75 -12.17
N SER A 200 -20.89 -9.67 -13.10
CA SER A 200 -19.79 -10.63 -13.06
C SER A 200 -18.51 -9.78 -13.08
N ILE A 201 -17.87 -9.68 -11.90
CA ILE A 201 -16.52 -9.13 -11.83
C ILE A 201 -15.70 -10.14 -12.65
N ALA A 202 -15.35 -9.73 -13.86
CA ALA A 202 -14.69 -10.63 -14.79
C ALA A 202 -13.37 -11.09 -14.18
N GLU A 203 -13.09 -12.40 -14.27
CA GLU A 203 -11.77 -12.94 -13.96
C GLU A 203 -10.74 -12.15 -14.78
N ASP A 204 -9.87 -11.43 -14.09
CA ASP A 204 -8.87 -10.64 -14.76
C ASP A 204 -7.70 -11.51 -15.23
N LYS A 205 -7.66 -11.77 -16.52
CA LYS A 205 -6.60 -12.54 -17.17
C LYS A 205 -5.37 -11.71 -17.55
N ARG A 206 -5.27 -10.45 -17.11
CA ARG A 206 -4.18 -9.52 -17.50
C ARG A 206 -2.76 -10.06 -17.29
N TYR A 207 -2.60 -11.04 -16.43
CA TYR A 207 -1.27 -11.57 -16.11
C TYR A 207 -0.87 -12.80 -16.91
N GLY A 208 -1.75 -13.36 -17.73
CA GLY A 208 -1.42 -14.53 -18.61
C GLY A 208 -0.93 -15.78 -17.87
N LEU A 209 -1.04 -15.84 -16.55
CA LEU A 209 -0.29 -16.71 -15.65
C LEU A 209 -1.15 -17.79 -15.01
N GLY A 210 -2.41 -17.90 -15.43
CA GLY A 210 -3.32 -18.93 -14.90
C GLY A 210 -3.68 -18.78 -13.42
N LEU A 211 -3.27 -17.67 -12.77
CA LEU A 211 -3.73 -17.33 -11.43
C LEU A 211 -4.99 -16.50 -11.57
N PRO A 212 -6.12 -16.98 -11.06
CA PRO A 212 -7.33 -16.17 -10.99
C PRO A 212 -7.05 -15.01 -10.06
N ARG A 213 -6.97 -13.80 -10.62
CA ARG A 213 -7.05 -12.59 -9.82
C ARG A 213 -8.52 -12.32 -9.56
N ASP A 214 -9.00 -12.73 -8.41
CA ASP A 214 -10.35 -12.39 -8.00
C ASP A 214 -10.36 -10.94 -7.48
N THR A 215 -10.77 -10.00 -8.34
CA THR A 215 -10.96 -8.58 -7.98
C THR A 215 -11.89 -8.45 -6.77
N LYS A 216 -12.84 -9.37 -6.60
CA LYS A 216 -13.73 -9.43 -5.45
C LYS A 216 -12.97 -9.73 -4.16
N ASP A 217 -12.04 -10.69 -4.19
CA ASP A 217 -11.22 -11.03 -3.03
C ASP A 217 -10.30 -9.88 -2.64
N ALA A 218 -9.70 -9.21 -3.63
CA ALA A 218 -8.90 -8.02 -3.39
C ALA A 218 -9.71 -6.87 -2.76
N ILE A 219 -10.90 -6.57 -3.31
CA ILE A 219 -11.81 -5.55 -2.75
C ILE A 219 -12.25 -5.96 -1.34
N THR A 220 -12.60 -7.23 -1.11
CA THR A 220 -12.99 -7.73 0.21
C THR A 220 -11.86 -7.55 1.22
N TYR A 221 -10.64 -7.91 0.84
CA TYR A 221 -9.45 -7.73 1.67
C TYR A 221 -9.21 -6.25 2.02
N ILE A 222 -9.30 -5.34 1.05
CA ILE A 222 -9.13 -3.90 1.26
C ILE A 222 -10.18 -3.36 2.24
N LEU A 223 -11.45 -3.71 2.03
CA LEU A 223 -12.56 -3.24 2.85
C LEU A 223 -12.48 -3.78 4.29
N ALA A 224 -12.01 -5.03 4.46
CA ALA A 224 -11.77 -5.60 5.78
C ALA A 224 -10.72 -4.83 6.60
N GLN A 225 -9.77 -4.13 5.94
CA GLN A 225 -8.76 -3.28 6.58
C GLN A 225 -9.27 -1.91 7.03
N ASP A 226 -10.56 -1.62 6.88
CA ASP A 226 -11.20 -0.32 7.17
C ASP A 226 -10.47 0.88 6.54
N PRO A 227 -10.70 1.16 5.28
CA PRO A 227 -10.03 2.26 4.59
C PRO A 227 -10.46 3.65 5.08
N ARG A 228 -11.54 3.75 5.88
CA ARG A 228 -12.09 5.02 6.35
C ARG A 228 -11.10 5.80 7.23
N PRO A 229 -11.19 7.14 7.24
CA PRO A 229 -10.58 7.93 8.31
C PRO A 229 -11.20 7.56 9.67
N ALA A 230 -10.38 7.31 10.69
CA ALA A 230 -10.81 6.81 11.99
C ALA A 230 -11.77 7.74 12.77
N TYR A 231 -11.89 9.02 12.37
CA TYR A 231 -12.82 9.99 12.96
C TYR A 231 -14.22 9.98 12.33
N GLN A 232 -14.44 9.12 11.32
CA GLN A 232 -15.72 9.01 10.63
C GLN A 232 -16.42 7.74 11.09
N ASP A 233 -17.41 7.92 11.98
CA ASP A 233 -18.26 6.84 12.48
C ASP A 233 -19.74 7.21 12.26
N ASP A 234 -20.12 7.31 10.98
CA ASP A 234 -21.50 7.57 10.54
C ASP A 234 -22.00 6.35 9.77
N PRO A 235 -22.93 5.56 10.33
CA PRO A 235 -23.42 4.33 9.72
C PRO A 235 -24.27 4.55 8.46
N GLU A 236 -24.83 5.75 8.29
CA GLU A 236 -25.65 6.11 7.10
C GLU A 236 -24.79 6.62 5.95
N ARG A 237 -23.54 6.93 6.21
CA ARG A 237 -22.64 7.49 5.19
C ARG A 237 -22.22 6.43 4.19
N GLU A 238 -22.35 6.77 2.92
CA GLU A 238 -21.79 5.99 1.81
C GLU A 238 -20.38 6.47 1.45
N TYR A 239 -19.50 5.53 1.26
CA TYR A 239 -18.12 5.73 0.82
C TYR A 239 -17.97 5.15 -0.58
N LYS A 240 -17.06 5.74 -1.36
CA LYS A 240 -16.68 5.24 -2.67
C LYS A 240 -15.19 4.98 -2.68
N MET A 241 -14.79 3.88 -3.29
CA MET A 241 -13.42 3.46 -3.46
C MET A 241 -13.22 2.98 -4.89
N ASP A 242 -12.14 3.41 -5.50
CA ASP A 242 -11.74 2.96 -6.82
C ASP A 242 -10.66 1.89 -6.72
N TYR A 243 -10.87 0.78 -7.39
CA TYR A 243 -9.91 -0.31 -7.47
C TYR A 243 -10.05 -1.04 -8.79
N ASP A 244 -8.95 -1.17 -9.52
CA ASP A 244 -8.83 -2.02 -10.70
C ASP A 244 -9.85 -1.72 -11.81
N GLY A 245 -10.18 -0.43 -12.02
CA GLY A 245 -11.17 0.01 -13.00
C GLY A 245 -12.62 -0.15 -12.53
N TYR A 246 -12.85 -0.40 -11.25
CA TYR A 246 -14.16 -0.43 -10.64
C TYR A 246 -14.30 0.64 -9.56
N THR A 247 -15.49 1.22 -9.46
CA THR A 247 -15.90 2.06 -8.33
C THR A 247 -16.82 1.24 -7.43
N VAL A 248 -16.43 1.08 -6.17
CA VAL A 248 -17.14 0.32 -5.14
C VAL A 248 -17.79 1.27 -4.17
N THR A 249 -19.14 1.20 -4.04
CA THR A 249 -19.91 1.98 -3.06
C THR A 249 -20.24 1.09 -1.87
N PHE A 250 -19.91 1.54 -0.67
CA PHE A 250 -20.13 0.78 0.56
C PHE A 250 -20.50 1.69 1.74
N SER A 251 -21.10 1.11 2.77
CA SER A 251 -21.31 1.74 4.08
C SER A 251 -20.71 0.87 5.16
N VAL A 252 -20.45 1.46 6.34
CA VAL A 252 -19.90 0.72 7.47
C VAL A 252 -20.75 0.99 8.71
N ASN A 253 -21.25 -0.07 9.31
CA ASN A 253 -21.98 -0.02 10.57
C ASN A 253 -21.25 -0.89 11.60
N LYS A 254 -20.72 -0.27 12.65
CA LYS A 254 -19.88 -0.92 13.66
C LYS A 254 -18.70 -1.68 13.02
N GLN A 255 -18.72 -3.00 13.06
CA GLN A 255 -17.68 -3.88 12.52
C GLN A 255 -18.07 -4.56 11.20
N VAL A 256 -19.13 -4.09 10.54
CA VAL A 256 -19.62 -4.67 9.29
C VAL A 256 -19.57 -3.64 8.17
N VAL A 257 -18.87 -3.98 7.11
CA VAL A 257 -18.89 -3.27 5.82
C VAL A 257 -19.97 -3.91 4.96
N VAL A 258 -20.83 -3.10 4.38
CA VAL A 258 -21.84 -3.53 3.41
C VAL A 258 -21.53 -2.93 2.07
N VAL A 259 -21.12 -3.76 1.10
CA VAL A 259 -20.95 -3.35 -0.30
C VAL A 259 -22.33 -3.28 -0.95
N LYS A 260 -22.72 -2.06 -1.36
CA LYS A 260 -24.03 -1.79 -1.93
C LYS A 260 -24.04 -1.78 -3.45
N LYS A 261 -22.96 -1.32 -4.06
CA LYS A 261 -22.85 -1.16 -5.51
C LYS A 261 -21.42 -1.33 -5.99
N ILE A 262 -21.28 -1.90 -7.19
CA ILE A 262 -20.02 -1.93 -7.93
C ILE A 262 -20.28 -1.53 -9.38
N GLU A 263 -19.48 -0.63 -9.91
CA GLU A 263 -19.61 -0.06 -11.24
C GLU A 263 -18.26 -0.11 -11.95
N LYS A 264 -18.25 -0.58 -13.20
CA LYS A 264 -17.05 -0.51 -14.04
C LYS A 264 -16.85 0.93 -14.49
N GLN A 265 -15.64 1.45 -14.31
CA GLN A 265 -15.28 2.78 -14.82
C GLN A 265 -15.25 2.77 -16.36
N LYS A 266 -15.70 3.87 -16.95
CA LYS A 266 -15.74 4.03 -18.42
C LYS A 266 -14.38 4.36 -19.00
#